data_22a175f8cd58bf9bb2b4ffbfcad0880e
#
_entry.id   22a175f8cd58bf9bb2b4ffbfcad0880e
#
_cell.length_a   1.000
_cell.length_b   1.000
_cell.length_c   1.000
_cell.angle_alpha   90.00
_cell.angle_beta   90.00
_cell.angle_gamma   90.00
#
_symmetry.space_group_name_H-M   'P 1'
#
loop_
_entity.id
_entity.type
_entity.pdbx_description
1 polymer ?
#
loop_
_entity_poly.entity_id
_entity_poly.type
_entity_poly.pdbx_seq_one_letter_code
_entity_poly.pdbx_strand_id
1 'polypeptide(L)'
;MIDYFKDTNPGPAKGFVRGELLKRPGTLYVLASHFHPDHFNPDVLKWKEEKDDIKYIFSKDILKRRRAKAEDAFYMKKGDVYQDEHLTIRAFGSTDVGISFLIEAQGKLIFHAGDLNNWHWKDESTPQEVAEAEGNYLKELDIIAKYTQAMDVVMFPVDPRLGTDFMRGAQQFIDRIKTGIFVPMHFWERPAEVMAFAPYAQSKGCRYVVLSVPGEGTDI
;
A
#
# COMPACT_ATOMS: atom_id res chain seq x y z
N MET A 1 -4.48 6.61 -7.36
CA MET A 1 -5.04 5.27 -7.09
C MET A 1 -3.89 4.31 -6.84
N ILE A 2 -3.94 3.52 -5.78
CA ILE A 2 -2.91 2.52 -5.47
C ILE A 2 -3.61 1.18 -5.26
N ASP A 3 -3.05 0.10 -5.82
CA ASP A 3 -3.50 -1.29 -5.66
C ASP A 3 -5.01 -1.48 -5.90
N TYR A 4 -5.45 -1.17 -7.11
CA TYR A 4 -6.86 -1.29 -7.47
C TYR A 4 -7.27 -2.76 -7.60
N PHE A 5 -8.26 -3.16 -6.82
CA PHE A 5 -8.88 -4.48 -6.86
C PHE A 5 -10.22 -4.47 -7.60
N LYS A 6 -11.16 -3.66 -7.15
CA LYS A 6 -12.50 -3.53 -7.74
C LYS A 6 -13.12 -2.16 -7.42
N ASP A 7 -14.06 -1.71 -8.24
CA ASP A 7 -14.83 -0.49 -7.96
C ASP A 7 -15.86 -0.72 -6.84
N THR A 8 -16.31 0.35 -6.21
CA THR A 8 -17.29 0.33 -5.12
C THR A 8 -18.64 -0.24 -5.53
N ASN A 9 -19.01 -0.09 -6.82
CA ASN A 9 -20.20 -0.69 -7.39
C ASN A 9 -19.89 -1.27 -8.78
N PRO A 10 -19.90 -2.60 -8.95
CA PRO A 10 -19.63 -3.25 -10.23
C PRO A 10 -20.84 -3.24 -11.19
N GLY A 11 -22.03 -2.78 -10.73
CA GLY A 11 -23.25 -2.75 -11.53
C GLY A 11 -23.34 -1.59 -12.53
N PRO A 12 -24.47 -1.42 -13.22
CA PRO A 12 -24.67 -0.34 -14.19
C PRO A 12 -24.63 1.06 -13.57
N ALA A 13 -24.91 1.19 -12.27
CA ALA A 13 -24.58 2.39 -11.51
C ALA A 13 -23.06 2.41 -11.31
N LYS A 14 -22.40 3.39 -11.94
CA LYS A 14 -20.95 3.54 -11.89
C LYS A 14 -20.46 3.68 -10.45
N GLY A 15 -19.46 2.89 -10.05
CA GLY A 15 -18.78 3.02 -8.78
C GLY A 15 -17.96 4.33 -8.67
N PHE A 16 -17.28 4.52 -7.55
CA PHE A 16 -16.48 5.72 -7.28
C PHE A 16 -15.42 5.98 -8.36
N VAL A 17 -14.73 4.95 -8.84
CA VAL A 17 -13.67 5.11 -9.83
C VAL A 17 -14.23 5.64 -11.14
N ARG A 18 -15.16 4.93 -11.76
CA ARG A 18 -15.75 5.33 -13.05
C ARG A 18 -16.80 6.44 -12.92
N GLY A 19 -17.44 6.54 -11.77
CA GLY A 19 -18.43 7.58 -11.47
C GLY A 19 -17.83 8.95 -11.27
N GLU A 20 -16.69 9.01 -10.55
CA GLU A 20 -16.08 10.24 -10.09
C GLU A 20 -14.60 10.37 -10.45
N LEU A 21 -13.74 9.42 -10.04
CA LEU A 21 -12.29 9.57 -10.07
C LEU A 21 -11.76 9.82 -11.49
N LEU A 22 -12.21 9.04 -12.47
CA LEU A 22 -11.77 9.19 -13.86
C LEU A 22 -12.22 10.51 -14.48
N LYS A 23 -13.25 11.16 -13.93
CA LYS A 23 -13.77 12.45 -14.41
C LYS A 23 -13.13 13.66 -13.75
N ARG A 24 -12.37 13.46 -12.67
CA ARG A 24 -11.68 14.57 -11.99
C ARG A 24 -10.63 15.18 -12.90
N PRO A 25 -10.47 16.50 -12.93
CA PRO A 25 -9.41 17.16 -13.68
C PRO A 25 -8.02 16.78 -13.14
N GLY A 26 -7.00 16.99 -13.96
CA GLY A 26 -5.61 16.73 -13.63
C GLY A 26 -5.18 15.27 -13.84
N THR A 27 -3.92 15.02 -13.57
CA THR A 27 -3.25 13.74 -13.81
C THR A 27 -3.72 12.68 -12.78
N LEU A 28 -4.13 11.53 -13.27
CA LEU A 28 -4.39 10.36 -12.43
C LEU A 28 -3.17 9.43 -12.44
N TYR A 29 -2.54 9.27 -11.30
CA TYR A 29 -1.50 8.26 -11.09
C TYR A 29 -2.13 6.96 -10.62
N VAL A 30 -1.84 5.86 -11.33
CA VAL A 30 -2.28 4.50 -10.99
C VAL A 30 -1.05 3.67 -10.66
N LEU A 31 -0.93 3.28 -9.41
CA LEU A 31 0.18 2.50 -8.88
C LEU A 31 -0.28 1.08 -8.59
N ALA A 32 0.61 0.10 -8.81
CA ALA A 32 0.39 -1.27 -8.37
C ALA A 32 1.67 -1.86 -7.78
N SER A 33 1.58 -2.28 -6.52
CA SER A 33 2.71 -2.76 -5.72
C SER A 33 3.22 -4.13 -6.17
N HIS A 34 2.33 -5.00 -6.67
CA HIS A 34 2.68 -6.32 -7.20
C HIS A 34 1.53 -6.96 -8.02
N PHE A 35 1.78 -8.17 -8.54
CA PHE A 35 0.92 -8.82 -9.53
C PHE A 35 -0.30 -9.56 -8.97
N HIS A 36 -0.45 -9.75 -7.66
CA HIS A 36 -1.59 -10.48 -7.10
C HIS A 36 -2.93 -9.80 -7.44
N PRO A 37 -4.02 -10.58 -7.60
CA PRO A 37 -5.29 -10.05 -8.09
C PRO A 37 -5.93 -8.97 -7.22
N ASP A 38 -5.68 -8.99 -5.93
CA ASP A 38 -6.15 -8.02 -4.94
C ASP A 38 -5.35 -6.71 -4.93
N HIS A 39 -4.19 -6.66 -5.63
CA HIS A 39 -3.36 -5.47 -5.79
C HIS A 39 -3.26 -4.98 -7.25
N PHE A 40 -3.50 -5.87 -8.22
CA PHE A 40 -3.46 -5.51 -9.63
C PHE A 40 -4.62 -6.11 -10.42
N ASN A 41 -5.61 -5.29 -10.73
CA ASN A 41 -6.67 -5.61 -11.67
C ASN A 41 -6.33 -4.99 -13.04
N PRO A 42 -6.16 -5.80 -14.12
CA PRO A 42 -5.80 -5.30 -15.45
C PRO A 42 -6.86 -4.37 -16.08
N ASP A 43 -8.05 -4.28 -15.53
CA ASP A 43 -9.06 -3.32 -15.97
C ASP A 43 -8.60 -1.86 -15.84
N VAL A 44 -7.62 -1.56 -14.98
CA VAL A 44 -7.00 -0.22 -14.90
C VAL A 44 -6.42 0.24 -16.24
N LEU A 45 -5.92 -0.70 -17.06
CA LEU A 45 -5.32 -0.38 -18.36
C LEU A 45 -6.34 0.14 -19.39
N LYS A 46 -7.62 -0.12 -19.18
CA LYS A 46 -8.71 0.38 -20.03
C LYS A 46 -9.06 1.83 -19.70
N TRP A 47 -8.65 2.35 -18.52
CA TRP A 47 -9.01 3.70 -18.10
C TRP A 47 -8.41 4.80 -18.96
N LYS A 48 -7.33 4.51 -19.69
CA LYS A 48 -6.79 5.42 -20.70
C LYS A 48 -7.76 5.76 -21.85
N GLU A 49 -8.82 4.93 -22.03
CA GLU A 49 -9.90 5.20 -22.98
C GLU A 49 -10.92 6.22 -22.42
N GLU A 50 -10.94 6.40 -21.08
CA GLU A 50 -11.88 7.29 -20.38
C GLU A 50 -11.20 8.54 -19.82
N LYS A 51 -9.86 8.52 -19.68
CA LYS A 51 -9.06 9.61 -19.12
C LYS A 51 -7.71 9.72 -19.84
N ASP A 52 -7.51 10.82 -20.56
CA ASP A 52 -6.28 11.06 -21.35
C ASP A 52 -5.07 11.29 -20.46
N ASP A 53 -5.22 12.07 -19.37
CA ASP A 53 -4.13 12.37 -18.43
C ASP A 53 -4.05 11.32 -17.32
N ILE A 54 -3.50 10.15 -17.67
CA ILE A 54 -3.30 9.01 -16.76
C ILE A 54 -1.87 8.48 -16.87
N LYS A 55 -1.23 8.20 -15.74
CA LYS A 55 0.12 7.64 -15.64
C LYS A 55 0.10 6.36 -14.83
N TYR A 56 0.64 5.30 -15.42
CA TYR A 56 0.74 3.99 -14.78
C TYR A 56 2.15 3.75 -14.27
N ILE A 57 2.29 3.40 -12.99
CA ILE A 57 3.55 3.14 -12.30
C ILE A 57 3.41 1.82 -11.55
N PHE A 58 4.00 0.77 -12.07
CA PHE A 58 3.80 -0.59 -11.59
C PHE A 58 5.09 -1.24 -11.12
N SER A 59 4.97 -2.19 -10.21
CA SER A 59 6.08 -3.08 -9.88
C SER A 59 6.48 -3.92 -11.10
N LYS A 60 7.79 -4.14 -11.23
CA LYS A 60 8.38 -4.88 -12.35
C LYS A 60 7.95 -6.35 -12.40
N ASP A 61 7.46 -6.93 -11.32
CA ASP A 61 6.94 -8.30 -11.29
C ASP A 61 5.65 -8.45 -12.10
N ILE A 62 4.82 -7.40 -12.20
CA ILE A 62 3.63 -7.36 -13.06
C ILE A 62 4.01 -7.60 -14.54
N LEU A 63 5.08 -6.93 -15.00
CA LEU A 63 5.64 -7.17 -16.34
C LEU A 63 6.22 -8.58 -16.47
N LYS A 64 7.01 -9.03 -15.49
CA LYS A 64 7.61 -10.37 -15.49
C LYS A 64 6.56 -11.48 -15.52
N ARG A 65 5.43 -11.28 -14.88
CA ARG A 65 4.27 -12.18 -14.85
C ARG A 65 3.33 -12.01 -16.06
N ARG A 66 3.70 -11.12 -17.00
CA ARG A 66 2.91 -10.84 -18.22
C ARG A 66 1.48 -10.41 -17.93
N ARG A 67 1.27 -9.69 -16.82
CA ARG A 67 -0.04 -9.14 -16.46
C ARG A 67 -0.31 -7.80 -17.16
N ALA A 68 0.75 -7.14 -17.63
CA ALA A 68 0.75 -5.94 -18.47
C ALA A 68 1.94 -5.98 -19.42
N LYS A 69 1.94 -5.15 -20.48
CA LYS A 69 2.99 -5.06 -21.49
C LYS A 69 4.01 -3.99 -21.13
N ALA A 70 5.17 -4.00 -21.79
CA ALA A 70 6.26 -3.07 -21.52
C ALA A 70 5.85 -1.59 -21.79
N GLU A 71 5.00 -1.36 -22.76
CA GLU A 71 4.49 -0.05 -23.15
C GLU A 71 3.36 0.49 -22.27
N ASP A 72 2.78 -0.33 -21.39
CA ASP A 72 1.61 0.04 -20.61
C ASP A 72 1.94 0.94 -19.40
N ALA A 73 3.15 0.85 -18.84
CA ALA A 73 3.49 1.53 -17.60
C ALA A 73 4.99 1.82 -17.47
N PHE A 74 5.32 2.73 -16.55
CA PHE A 74 6.65 2.82 -15.98
C PHE A 74 6.82 1.73 -14.91
N TYR A 75 7.82 0.86 -15.08
CA TYR A 75 8.02 -0.29 -14.18
C TYR A 75 9.16 -0.05 -13.20
N MET A 76 8.87 -0.24 -11.93
CA MET A 76 9.80 -0.03 -10.83
C MET A 76 10.20 -1.35 -10.14
N LYS A 77 11.41 -1.39 -9.65
CA LYS A 77 11.92 -2.38 -8.68
C LYS A 77 12.47 -1.65 -7.46
N LYS A 78 12.75 -2.36 -6.40
CA LYS A 78 13.41 -1.82 -5.20
C LYS A 78 14.62 -0.94 -5.56
N GLY A 79 14.63 0.27 -5.05
CA GLY A 79 15.68 1.29 -5.25
C GLY A 79 15.41 2.26 -6.40
N ASP A 80 14.46 1.95 -7.30
CA ASP A 80 14.12 2.84 -8.40
C ASP A 80 13.34 4.08 -7.91
N VAL A 81 13.44 5.16 -8.66
CA VAL A 81 12.74 6.42 -8.43
C VAL A 81 12.03 6.83 -9.72
N TYR A 82 10.76 7.15 -9.62
CA TYR A 82 10.00 7.89 -10.62
C TYR A 82 9.83 9.32 -10.14
N GLN A 83 9.98 10.29 -11.03
CA GLN A 83 9.79 11.70 -10.71
C GLN A 83 9.23 12.45 -11.92
N ASP A 84 8.28 13.33 -11.65
CA ASP A 84 7.82 14.34 -12.61
C ASP A 84 7.56 15.68 -11.90
N GLU A 85 6.82 16.57 -12.53
CA GLU A 85 6.51 17.92 -12.02
C GLU A 85 5.56 17.94 -10.82
N HIS A 86 4.83 16.84 -10.57
CA HIS A 86 3.79 16.78 -9.52
C HIS A 86 4.20 15.94 -8.30
N LEU A 87 5.04 14.91 -8.50
CA LEU A 87 5.39 13.99 -7.42
C LEU A 87 6.71 13.25 -7.67
N THR A 88 7.26 12.75 -6.57
CA THR A 88 8.36 11.78 -6.60
C THR A 88 7.88 10.48 -5.94
N ILE A 89 8.13 9.34 -6.57
CA ILE A 89 7.84 8.01 -6.04
C ILE A 89 9.14 7.23 -5.93
N ARG A 90 9.41 6.74 -4.73
CA ARG A 90 10.55 5.84 -4.46
C ARG A 90 10.04 4.45 -4.11
N ALA A 91 10.61 3.43 -4.74
CA ALA A 91 10.30 2.04 -4.46
C ALA A 91 11.23 1.46 -3.39
N PHE A 92 10.66 0.90 -2.33
CA PHE A 92 11.36 0.05 -1.37
C PHE A 92 10.98 -1.41 -1.59
N GLY A 93 11.59 -2.33 -0.85
CA GLY A 93 11.29 -3.76 -0.94
C GLY A 93 9.97 -4.14 -0.28
N SER A 94 9.61 -5.39 -0.43
CA SER A 94 8.51 -6.06 0.25
C SER A 94 9.03 -7.35 0.90
N THR A 95 8.26 -7.93 1.79
CA THR A 95 8.56 -9.23 2.44
C THR A 95 7.70 -10.37 1.89
N ASP A 96 6.81 -10.06 0.96
CA ASP A 96 6.20 -11.01 0.06
C ASP A 96 6.73 -10.74 -1.36
N VAL A 97 5.92 -10.32 -2.30
CA VAL A 97 6.35 -9.96 -3.66
C VAL A 97 6.21 -8.47 -3.91
N GLY A 98 6.88 -7.97 -4.95
CA GLY A 98 6.74 -6.60 -5.42
C GLY A 98 7.53 -5.57 -4.63
N ILE A 99 6.92 -4.42 -4.41
CA ILE A 99 7.54 -3.23 -3.81
C ILE A 99 6.55 -2.49 -2.91
N SER A 100 7.08 -1.69 -2.00
CA SER A 100 6.34 -0.63 -1.32
C SER A 100 6.69 0.73 -1.92
N PHE A 101 5.81 1.71 -1.78
CA PHE A 101 5.96 3.05 -2.34
C PHE A 101 6.08 4.10 -1.24
N LEU A 102 7.07 4.99 -1.36
CA LEU A 102 7.08 6.28 -0.69
C LEU A 102 6.82 7.36 -1.74
N ILE A 103 5.74 8.09 -1.56
CA ILE A 103 5.25 9.11 -2.48
C ILE A 103 5.41 10.47 -1.81
N GLU A 104 6.16 11.36 -2.45
CA GLU A 104 6.24 12.77 -2.08
C GLU A 104 5.39 13.58 -3.05
N ALA A 105 4.34 14.21 -2.54
CA ALA A 105 3.43 15.03 -3.33
C ALA A 105 2.87 16.17 -2.46
N GLN A 106 2.85 17.39 -2.99
CA GLN A 106 2.31 18.59 -2.32
C GLN A 106 2.88 18.82 -0.90
N GLY A 107 4.17 18.51 -0.70
CA GLY A 107 4.84 18.65 0.59
C GLY A 107 4.48 17.59 1.63
N LYS A 108 3.79 16.52 1.23
CA LYS A 108 3.42 15.37 2.06
C LYS A 108 4.21 14.13 1.69
N LEU A 109 4.57 13.33 2.69
CA LEU A 109 5.15 12.00 2.53
C LEU A 109 4.08 10.94 2.82
N ILE A 110 3.74 10.16 1.80
CA ILE A 110 2.72 9.12 1.85
C ILE A 110 3.40 7.78 1.60
N PHE A 111 3.25 6.83 2.51
CA PHE A 111 3.78 5.49 2.36
C PHE A 111 2.67 4.47 2.13
N HIS A 112 2.84 3.63 1.12
CA HIS A 112 1.97 2.47 0.88
C HIS A 112 2.83 1.22 0.92
N ALA A 113 2.57 0.37 1.90
CA ALA A 113 3.39 -0.80 2.18
C ALA A 113 3.29 -1.90 1.10
N GLY A 114 2.21 -1.94 0.29
CA GLY A 114 1.88 -3.17 -0.43
C GLY A 114 1.79 -4.30 0.58
N ASP A 115 2.50 -5.39 0.33
CA ASP A 115 2.58 -6.55 1.23
C ASP A 115 3.88 -6.59 2.05
N LEU A 116 4.49 -5.42 2.29
CA LEU A 116 5.55 -5.33 3.28
C LEU A 116 4.96 -5.45 4.69
N ASN A 117 5.27 -6.55 5.40
CA ASN A 117 4.86 -6.78 6.78
C ASN A 117 5.77 -7.84 7.43
N ASN A 118 5.65 -7.99 8.75
CA ASN A 118 6.21 -9.12 9.47
C ASN A 118 5.25 -10.33 9.36
N TRP A 119 5.38 -11.10 8.28
CA TRP A 119 4.54 -12.27 7.98
C TRP A 119 5.01 -13.49 8.79
N HIS A 120 4.99 -13.41 10.12
CA HIS A 120 5.55 -14.41 11.02
C HIS A 120 4.73 -15.70 11.13
N TRP A 121 3.42 -15.67 10.85
CA TRP A 121 2.49 -16.82 10.96
C TRP A 121 2.75 -17.67 12.20
N LYS A 122 2.92 -17.01 13.37
CA LYS A 122 3.45 -17.56 14.62
C LYS A 122 2.72 -18.82 15.10
N ASP A 123 1.43 -18.90 14.85
CA ASP A 123 0.59 -20.01 15.32
C ASP A 123 0.76 -21.26 14.43
N GLU A 124 1.37 -21.12 13.24
CA GLU A 124 1.54 -22.19 12.24
C GLU A 124 3.01 -22.47 11.91
N SER A 125 3.92 -21.58 12.31
CA SER A 125 5.35 -21.62 11.96
C SER A 125 6.20 -22.08 13.14
N THR A 126 7.36 -22.63 12.81
CA THR A 126 8.40 -22.93 13.80
C THR A 126 9.02 -21.63 14.35
N PRO A 127 9.61 -21.64 15.56
CA PRO A 127 10.31 -20.47 16.10
C PRO A 127 11.41 -19.92 15.17
N GLN A 128 12.05 -20.77 14.38
CA GLN A 128 13.08 -20.38 13.42
C GLN A 128 12.47 -19.61 12.25
N GLU A 129 11.36 -20.09 11.67
CA GLU A 129 10.66 -19.42 10.58
C GLU A 129 10.09 -18.07 11.02
N VAL A 130 9.55 -17.98 12.25
CA VAL A 130 9.11 -16.71 12.84
C VAL A 130 10.27 -15.71 12.94
N ALA A 131 11.44 -16.16 13.44
CA ALA A 131 12.61 -15.29 13.56
C ALA A 131 13.16 -14.86 12.20
N GLU A 132 13.11 -15.72 11.18
CA GLU A 132 13.52 -15.41 9.82
C GLU A 132 12.57 -14.39 9.17
N ALA A 133 11.26 -14.57 9.27
CA ALA A 133 10.25 -13.64 8.77
C ALA A 133 10.44 -12.25 9.40
N GLU A 134 10.59 -12.19 10.72
CA GLU A 134 10.84 -10.94 11.43
C GLU A 134 12.18 -10.31 10.99
N GLY A 135 13.24 -11.08 10.91
CA GLY A 135 14.55 -10.60 10.48
C GLY A 135 14.54 -10.02 9.05
N ASN A 136 13.81 -10.63 8.13
CA ASN A 136 13.64 -10.13 6.77
C ASN A 136 12.83 -8.83 6.75
N TYR A 137 11.75 -8.77 7.52
CA TYR A 137 10.95 -7.54 7.65
C TYR A 137 11.78 -6.39 8.27
N LEU A 138 12.48 -6.64 9.35
CA LEU A 138 13.29 -5.61 10.02
C LEU A 138 14.41 -5.06 9.14
N LYS A 139 15.00 -5.87 8.26
CA LYS A 139 15.99 -5.40 7.27
C LYS A 139 15.37 -4.40 6.29
N GLU A 140 14.18 -4.67 5.77
CA GLU A 140 13.48 -3.73 4.89
C GLU A 140 13.08 -2.46 5.63
N LEU A 141 12.54 -2.60 6.85
CA LEU A 141 12.16 -1.47 7.69
C LEU A 141 13.36 -0.57 8.02
N ASP A 142 14.53 -1.15 8.30
CA ASP A 142 15.76 -0.38 8.56
C ASP A 142 16.22 0.43 7.34
N ILE A 143 16.00 -0.09 6.11
CA ILE A 143 16.30 0.66 4.88
C ILE A 143 15.37 1.87 4.76
N ILE A 144 14.08 1.68 5.03
CA ILE A 144 13.08 2.76 4.99
C ILE A 144 13.39 3.81 6.06
N ALA A 145 13.64 3.38 7.30
CA ALA A 145 13.93 4.26 8.43
C ALA A 145 15.25 5.06 8.28
N LYS A 146 16.24 4.52 7.55
CA LYS A 146 17.44 5.28 7.18
C LYS A 146 17.14 6.36 6.16
N TYR A 147 16.14 6.18 5.31
CA TYR A 147 15.76 7.18 4.31
C TYR A 147 14.90 8.30 4.92
N THR A 148 13.90 7.95 5.74
CA THR A 148 13.07 8.92 6.44
C THR A 148 12.62 8.40 7.81
N GLN A 149 12.53 9.31 8.79
CA GLN A 149 12.11 8.99 10.15
C GLN A 149 10.70 9.50 10.46
N ALA A 150 10.04 10.13 9.49
CA ALA A 150 8.68 10.64 9.64
C ALA A 150 7.92 10.55 8.31
N MET A 151 6.62 10.26 8.42
CA MET A 151 5.69 10.22 7.29
C MET A 151 4.35 10.83 7.70
N ASP A 152 3.68 11.54 6.77
CA ASP A 152 2.38 12.13 7.03
C ASP A 152 1.28 11.07 7.03
N VAL A 153 1.30 10.15 6.06
CA VAL A 153 0.31 9.08 5.92
C VAL A 153 1.01 7.76 5.66
N VAL A 154 0.60 6.74 6.39
CA VAL A 154 1.08 5.35 6.20
C VAL A 154 -0.12 4.42 6.01
N MET A 155 -0.16 3.75 4.88
CA MET A 155 -1.09 2.66 4.58
C MET A 155 -0.32 1.33 4.74
N PHE A 156 -0.69 0.52 5.74
CA PHE A 156 0.13 -0.61 6.16
C PHE A 156 -0.72 -1.83 6.57
N PRO A 157 -0.29 -3.06 6.23
CA PRO A 157 -1.02 -4.28 6.60
C PRO A 157 -1.15 -4.46 8.12
N VAL A 158 -2.38 -4.63 8.56
CA VAL A 158 -2.74 -5.13 9.90
C VAL A 158 -3.68 -6.30 9.67
N ASP A 159 -3.13 -7.50 9.54
CA ASP A 159 -3.86 -8.66 9.03
C ASP A 159 -4.20 -9.65 10.15
N PRO A 160 -5.48 -9.72 10.58
CA PRO A 160 -5.90 -10.64 11.63
C PRO A 160 -5.73 -12.12 11.31
N ARG A 161 -5.49 -12.49 10.03
CA ARG A 161 -5.21 -13.88 9.65
C ARG A 161 -3.90 -14.40 10.22
N LEU A 162 -2.96 -13.49 10.53
CA LEU A 162 -1.71 -13.84 11.20
C LEU A 162 -1.90 -14.46 12.60
N GLY A 163 -3.12 -14.38 13.17
CA GLY A 163 -3.41 -14.94 14.49
C GLY A 163 -2.73 -14.17 15.62
N THR A 164 -2.05 -14.88 16.50
CA THR A 164 -1.32 -14.29 17.62
C THR A 164 -0.28 -13.27 17.16
N ASP A 165 -0.26 -12.08 17.78
CA ASP A 165 0.66 -10.97 17.48
C ASP A 165 0.47 -10.35 16.06
N PHE A 166 -0.71 -10.45 15.45
CA PHE A 166 -0.96 -9.93 14.10
C PHE A 166 -0.64 -8.43 13.90
N MET A 167 -0.58 -7.66 14.98
CA MET A 167 -0.24 -6.23 14.97
C MET A 167 1.27 -5.97 15.02
N ARG A 168 2.12 -7.01 15.19
CA ARG A 168 3.56 -6.88 15.46
C ARG A 168 4.30 -6.07 14.40
N GLY A 169 4.04 -6.33 13.11
CA GLY A 169 4.68 -5.60 12.02
C GLY A 169 4.35 -4.11 12.04
N ALA A 170 3.08 -3.77 12.24
CA ALA A 170 2.62 -2.39 12.35
C ALA A 170 3.21 -1.68 13.59
N GLN A 171 3.30 -2.37 14.74
CA GLN A 171 3.95 -1.84 15.94
C GLN A 171 5.41 -1.51 15.68
N GLN A 172 6.17 -2.45 15.11
CA GLN A 172 7.58 -2.27 14.76
C GLN A 172 7.80 -1.13 13.78
N PHE A 173 6.84 -0.90 12.86
CA PHE A 173 6.91 0.21 11.91
C PHE A 173 6.80 1.58 12.61
N ILE A 174 5.72 1.79 13.38
CA ILE A 174 5.49 3.09 14.03
C ILE A 174 6.41 3.35 15.22
N ASP A 175 7.09 2.33 15.75
CA ASP A 175 8.16 2.49 16.73
C ASP A 175 9.43 3.10 16.13
N ARG A 176 9.67 2.88 14.85
CA ARG A 176 10.86 3.38 14.14
C ARG A 176 10.61 4.64 13.31
N ILE A 177 9.39 4.79 12.80
CA ILE A 177 9.05 5.87 11.86
C ILE A 177 7.84 6.62 12.40
N LYS A 178 8.06 7.89 12.77
CA LYS A 178 6.96 8.75 13.23
C LYS A 178 5.89 8.85 12.14
N THR A 179 4.66 8.49 12.49
CA THR A 179 3.53 8.43 11.57
C THR A 179 2.46 9.41 11.99
N GLY A 180 2.03 10.29 11.10
CA GLY A 180 0.95 11.25 11.34
C GLY A 180 -0.41 10.54 11.33
N ILE A 181 -0.75 9.93 10.21
CA ILE A 181 -1.99 9.16 10.00
C ILE A 181 -1.63 7.74 9.62
N PHE A 182 -2.18 6.76 10.32
CA PHE A 182 -2.04 5.35 10.01
C PHE A 182 -3.37 4.79 9.51
N VAL A 183 -3.36 4.23 8.29
CA VAL A 183 -4.51 3.59 7.66
C VAL A 183 -4.22 2.10 7.54
N PRO A 184 -4.88 1.23 8.31
CA PRO A 184 -4.67 -0.20 8.19
C PRO A 184 -5.18 -0.70 6.85
N MET A 185 -4.46 -1.67 6.29
CA MET A 185 -4.83 -2.42 5.09
C MET A 185 -4.85 -3.91 5.39
N HIS A 186 -5.25 -4.72 4.41
CA HIS A 186 -5.15 -6.18 4.45
C HIS A 186 -5.99 -6.86 5.54
N PHE A 187 -6.99 -6.18 6.08
CA PHE A 187 -7.84 -6.72 7.15
C PHE A 187 -9.11 -7.43 6.62
N TRP A 188 -9.26 -7.47 5.29
CA TRP A 188 -10.40 -8.14 4.63
C TRP A 188 -11.75 -7.71 5.22
N GLU A 189 -12.60 -8.65 5.58
CA GLU A 189 -13.93 -8.39 6.17
C GLU A 189 -13.89 -8.33 7.72
N ARG A 190 -12.72 -7.96 8.31
CA ARG A 190 -12.50 -7.94 9.77
C ARG A 190 -12.15 -6.54 10.32
N PRO A 191 -12.90 -5.47 9.96
CA PRO A 191 -12.55 -4.11 10.41
C PRO A 191 -12.62 -3.95 11.93
N ALA A 192 -13.47 -4.72 12.62
CA ALA A 192 -13.57 -4.67 14.08
C ALA A 192 -12.28 -5.17 14.78
N GLU A 193 -11.60 -6.17 14.22
CA GLU A 193 -10.39 -6.72 14.83
C GLU A 193 -9.21 -5.75 14.75
N VAL A 194 -9.06 -5.03 13.64
CA VAL A 194 -7.96 -4.08 13.48
C VAL A 194 -8.11 -2.84 14.35
N MET A 195 -9.29 -2.57 14.90
CA MET A 195 -9.49 -1.54 15.92
C MET A 195 -8.68 -1.79 17.19
N ALA A 196 -8.28 -3.03 17.45
CA ALA A 196 -7.40 -3.35 18.57
C ALA A 196 -6.02 -2.66 18.50
N PHE A 197 -5.60 -2.23 17.31
CA PHE A 197 -4.36 -1.48 17.11
C PHE A 197 -4.48 0.02 17.47
N ALA A 198 -5.69 0.58 17.49
CA ALA A 198 -5.92 2.00 17.70
C ALA A 198 -5.28 2.56 18.99
N PRO A 199 -5.42 1.92 20.18
CA PRO A 199 -4.80 2.44 21.39
C PRO A 199 -3.27 2.51 21.30
N TYR A 200 -2.64 1.54 20.64
CA TYR A 200 -1.19 1.54 20.46
C TYR A 200 -0.77 2.68 19.52
N ALA A 201 -1.40 2.82 18.35
CA ALA A 201 -1.13 3.90 17.42
C ALA A 201 -1.29 5.28 18.07
N GLN A 202 -2.38 5.49 18.81
CA GLN A 202 -2.64 6.73 19.54
C GLN A 202 -1.59 7.03 20.62
N SER A 203 -1.08 6.02 21.31
CA SER A 203 -0.01 6.18 22.31
C SER A 203 1.31 6.67 21.70
N LYS A 204 1.50 6.46 20.38
CA LYS A 204 2.64 6.98 19.60
C LYS A 204 2.35 8.33 18.93
N GLY A 205 1.20 8.96 19.23
CA GLY A 205 0.78 10.22 18.64
C GLY A 205 0.26 10.10 17.19
N CYS A 206 -0.08 8.89 16.77
CA CYS A 206 -0.56 8.60 15.43
C CYS A 206 -2.09 8.65 15.39
N ARG A 207 -2.67 9.39 14.42
CA ARG A 207 -4.10 9.33 14.11
C ARG A 207 -4.39 8.02 13.39
N TYR A 208 -5.19 7.15 13.99
CA TYR A 208 -5.56 5.86 13.42
C TYR A 208 -6.91 5.96 12.70
N VAL A 209 -6.95 5.62 11.42
CA VAL A 209 -8.15 5.77 10.57
C VAL A 209 -8.42 4.46 9.85
N VAL A 210 -9.50 3.77 10.23
CA VAL A 210 -9.98 2.56 9.55
C VAL A 210 -11.01 2.99 8.49
N LEU A 211 -10.71 2.69 7.22
CA LEU A 211 -11.63 2.86 6.09
C LEU A 211 -12.26 1.49 5.82
N SER A 212 -13.48 1.28 6.30
CA SER A 212 -14.15 -0.03 6.32
C SER A 212 -15.23 -0.18 5.26
N VAL A 213 -15.70 0.93 4.72
CA VAL A 213 -16.74 0.95 3.69
C VAL A 213 -16.16 1.50 2.39
N PRO A 214 -16.41 0.85 1.24
CA PRO A 214 -15.96 1.35 -0.05
C PRO A 214 -16.44 2.78 -0.32
N GLY A 215 -15.52 3.67 -0.71
CA GLY A 215 -15.78 5.09 -0.96
C GLY A 215 -15.58 6.00 0.25
N GLU A 216 -15.30 5.46 1.45
CA GLU A 216 -14.85 6.28 2.58
C GLU A 216 -13.53 6.97 2.29
N GLY A 217 -13.34 8.15 2.89
CA GLY A 217 -12.11 8.93 2.80
C GLY A 217 -11.86 9.72 4.07
N THR A 218 -10.66 10.27 4.18
CA THR A 218 -10.27 11.16 5.27
C THR A 218 -9.37 12.26 4.74
N ASP A 219 -9.44 13.44 5.35
CA ASP A 219 -8.53 14.54 5.06
C ASP A 219 -7.13 14.28 5.68
N ILE A 220 -6.08 14.74 4.97
CA ILE A 220 -4.67 14.57 5.32
C ILE A 220 -3.92 15.89 5.43
#